data_26429337b4b943a682e19cde4f91f0a3
#
_entry.id   26429337b4b943a682e19cde4f91f0a3
#
_cell.length_a   1.000
_cell.length_b   1.000
_cell.length_c   1.000
_cell.angle_alpha   90.00
_cell.angle_beta   90.00
_cell.angle_gamma   90.00
#
_symmetry.space_group_name_H-M   'P 1'
#
loop_
_entity.id
_entity.type
_entity.pdbx_description
1 polymer ?
#
loop_
_entity_poly.entity_id
_entity_poly.type
_entity_poly.pdbx_seq_one_letter_code
_entity_poly.pdbx_strand_id
1 'polypeptide(L)'
;DNPAEMALQVRQAAVDVGIGQTLLPVLYSHSGFGGQAPNGGQTRFIHDLDGYLRLQEQLGQNMDSLKHNQGLCFHSLRAVTKSQMQTALSSLPQTWPVHIHIAEQTKEVDDCIAWSGQRPVEWLANEVGFDARWCLIHATHVSQQEVKIIADSQAVVGLCPSTEANLGDGIFPITDLIAQGGRFGVGSDSHVCVSVAEELRLLEYGQRLRDQQRNRVYSNDQPSVGDFIYQTSAVGGNAACNINTGLRVGARADFITLDTSHPLLASAKPEQLINRWTFGINHNPVRDVFVAGEQVVAAGCHNLEDAASAALVKSLKELLA
;
A
#
# COMPACT_ATOMS: atom_id res chain seq x y z
N ASP A 1 -22.82 15.67 -12.46
CA ASP A 1 -21.71 15.49 -11.51
C ASP A 1 -20.55 14.82 -12.26
N ASN A 2 -19.31 15.20 -11.93
CA ASN A 2 -18.11 14.63 -12.54
C ASN A 2 -17.65 13.39 -11.73
N PRO A 3 -17.73 12.18 -12.25
CA PRO A 3 -17.33 10.98 -11.51
C PRO A 3 -15.83 10.93 -11.17
N ALA A 4 -14.99 11.69 -11.88
CA ALA A 4 -13.56 11.78 -11.65
C ALA A 4 -13.17 12.85 -10.61
N GLU A 5 -14.11 13.65 -10.11
CA GLU A 5 -13.81 14.84 -9.29
C GLU A 5 -12.92 14.50 -8.09
N MET A 6 -13.30 13.52 -7.27
CA MET A 6 -12.52 13.16 -6.08
C MET A 6 -11.12 12.66 -6.44
N ALA A 7 -10.99 11.84 -7.48
CA ALA A 7 -9.70 11.33 -7.92
C ALA A 7 -8.80 12.46 -8.48
N LEU A 8 -9.40 13.44 -9.19
CA LEU A 8 -8.69 14.62 -9.69
C LEU A 8 -8.21 15.51 -8.55
N GLN A 9 -9.02 15.69 -7.49
CA GLN A 9 -8.63 16.45 -6.30
C GLN A 9 -7.48 15.77 -5.53
N VAL A 10 -7.52 14.45 -5.40
CA VAL A 10 -6.41 13.68 -4.79
C VAL A 10 -5.13 13.81 -5.62
N ARG A 11 -5.24 13.74 -6.96
CA ARG A 11 -4.11 13.99 -7.85
C ARG A 11 -3.58 15.41 -7.70
N GLN A 12 -4.46 16.42 -7.69
CA GLN A 12 -4.06 17.82 -7.55
C GLN A 12 -3.31 18.05 -6.22
N ALA A 13 -3.78 17.46 -5.13
CA ALA A 13 -3.09 17.52 -3.85
C ALA A 13 -1.67 16.94 -3.93
N ALA A 14 -1.46 15.82 -4.62
CA ALA A 14 -0.13 15.26 -4.84
C ALA A 14 0.78 16.16 -5.70
N VAL A 15 0.20 16.82 -6.72
CA VAL A 15 0.91 17.83 -7.53
C VAL A 15 1.33 19.03 -6.68
N ASP A 16 0.40 19.57 -5.88
CA ASP A 16 0.64 20.78 -5.08
C ASP A 16 1.74 20.56 -4.02
N VAL A 17 1.76 19.37 -3.39
CA VAL A 17 2.81 19.03 -2.43
C VAL A 17 4.08 18.43 -3.08
N GLY A 18 4.07 18.20 -4.38
CA GLY A 18 5.25 17.76 -5.14
C GLY A 18 5.64 16.29 -4.92
N ILE A 19 4.74 15.42 -4.39
CA ILE A 19 5.02 13.99 -4.19
C ILE A 19 4.72 13.17 -5.45
N GLY A 20 5.40 12.02 -5.59
CA GLY A 20 5.04 11.03 -6.59
C GLY A 20 3.77 10.28 -6.20
N GLN A 21 2.94 9.93 -7.19
CA GLN A 21 1.67 9.22 -6.96
C GLN A 21 1.42 8.14 -8.01
N THR A 22 0.99 6.96 -7.57
CA THR A 22 0.29 5.99 -8.40
C THR A 22 -1.18 6.00 -8.01
N LEU A 23 -2.02 6.60 -8.85
CA LEU A 23 -3.46 6.72 -8.60
C LEU A 23 -4.16 5.42 -8.98
N LEU A 24 -4.93 4.86 -8.05
CA LEU A 24 -5.59 3.56 -8.17
C LEU A 24 -7.11 3.71 -7.98
N PRO A 25 -7.87 4.16 -9.00
CA PRO A 25 -9.33 4.14 -8.92
C PRO A 25 -9.82 2.73 -8.65
N VAL A 26 -10.83 2.60 -7.79
CA VAL A 26 -11.28 1.29 -7.27
C VAL A 26 -12.57 0.88 -7.96
N LEU A 27 -12.58 -0.28 -8.63
CA LEU A 27 -13.81 -0.91 -9.11
C LEU A 27 -14.54 -1.54 -7.92
N TYR A 28 -15.75 -1.04 -7.65
CA TYR A 28 -16.65 -1.49 -6.60
C TYR A 28 -18.08 -1.56 -7.14
N SER A 29 -18.62 -2.75 -7.35
CA SER A 29 -19.90 -2.96 -8.02
C SER A 29 -20.92 -3.74 -7.18
N HIS A 30 -20.48 -4.53 -6.20
CA HIS A 30 -21.32 -5.48 -5.48
C HIS A 30 -21.08 -5.45 -3.97
N SER A 31 -22.06 -5.92 -3.19
CA SER A 31 -21.99 -5.95 -1.72
C SER A 31 -21.39 -7.24 -1.14
N GLY A 32 -21.29 -8.30 -1.95
CA GLY A 32 -20.85 -9.62 -1.48
C GLY A 32 -20.53 -10.58 -2.62
N PHE A 33 -19.96 -11.72 -2.26
CA PHE A 33 -19.55 -12.77 -3.20
C PHE A 33 -20.70 -13.19 -4.13
N GLY A 34 -20.36 -13.52 -5.37
CA GLY A 34 -21.35 -13.95 -6.37
C GLY A 34 -22.16 -12.81 -6.98
N GLY A 35 -21.75 -11.55 -6.83
CA GLY A 35 -22.39 -10.40 -7.46
C GLY A 35 -23.67 -9.94 -6.77
N GLN A 36 -23.71 -10.00 -5.44
CA GLN A 36 -24.86 -9.51 -4.67
C GLN A 36 -25.07 -8.01 -4.87
N ALA A 37 -26.34 -7.60 -4.97
CA ALA A 37 -26.70 -6.21 -5.16
C ALA A 37 -26.21 -5.32 -4.02
N PRO A 38 -25.70 -4.10 -4.32
CA PRO A 38 -25.26 -3.14 -3.30
C PRO A 38 -26.40 -2.75 -2.35
N ASN A 39 -26.06 -2.49 -1.10
CA ASN A 39 -26.99 -1.89 -0.14
C ASN A 39 -26.93 -0.34 -0.20
N GLY A 40 -27.89 0.33 0.48
CA GLY A 40 -28.03 1.78 0.45
C GLY A 40 -26.79 2.56 0.92
N GLY A 41 -26.00 2.01 1.83
CA GLY A 41 -24.76 2.64 2.32
C GLY A 41 -23.61 2.60 1.31
N GLN A 42 -23.68 1.68 0.34
CA GLN A 42 -22.63 1.49 -0.66
C GLN A 42 -22.86 2.30 -1.94
N THR A 43 -24.09 2.78 -2.21
CA THR A 43 -24.50 3.41 -3.47
C THR A 43 -23.58 4.56 -3.92
N ARG A 44 -23.01 5.32 -2.97
CA ARG A 44 -22.12 6.45 -3.30
C ARG A 44 -20.76 6.00 -3.86
N PHE A 45 -20.37 4.76 -3.71
CA PHE A 45 -19.07 4.22 -4.13
C PHE A 45 -19.16 3.31 -5.35
N ILE A 46 -20.38 3.01 -5.82
CA ILE A 46 -20.61 2.02 -6.87
C ILE A 46 -20.26 2.57 -8.24
N HIS A 47 -19.52 1.78 -8.97
CA HIS A 47 -19.31 1.92 -10.41
C HIS A 47 -19.78 0.65 -11.13
N ASP A 48 -20.45 0.79 -12.26
CA ASP A 48 -20.49 -0.27 -13.25
C ASP A 48 -19.14 -0.32 -14.00
N LEU A 49 -18.89 -1.41 -14.72
CA LEU A 49 -17.62 -1.60 -15.41
C LEU A 49 -17.37 -0.53 -16.48
N ASP A 50 -18.38 -0.14 -17.25
CA ASP A 50 -18.25 0.88 -18.31
C ASP A 50 -17.94 2.26 -17.72
N GLY A 51 -18.60 2.61 -16.61
CA GLY A 51 -18.32 3.84 -15.87
C GLY A 51 -16.89 3.86 -15.33
N TYR A 52 -16.43 2.73 -14.79
CA TYR A 52 -15.05 2.58 -14.33
C TYR A 52 -14.02 2.71 -15.46
N LEU A 53 -14.24 2.10 -16.61
CA LEU A 53 -13.33 2.21 -17.75
C LEU A 53 -13.27 3.66 -18.29
N ARG A 54 -14.42 4.36 -18.38
CA ARG A 54 -14.44 5.80 -18.73
C ARG A 54 -13.71 6.66 -17.71
N LEU A 55 -13.85 6.35 -16.40
CA LEU A 55 -13.11 7.03 -15.34
C LEU A 55 -11.58 6.85 -15.52
N GLN A 56 -11.13 5.63 -15.79
CA GLN A 56 -9.72 5.34 -16.04
C GLN A 56 -9.17 6.13 -17.25
N GLU A 57 -9.93 6.20 -18.35
CA GLU A 57 -9.55 6.99 -19.53
C GLU A 57 -9.46 8.48 -19.21
N GLN A 58 -10.45 9.04 -18.51
CA GLN A 58 -10.46 10.45 -18.11
C GLN A 58 -9.26 10.82 -17.24
N LEU A 59 -8.92 9.95 -16.30
CA LEU A 59 -7.79 10.14 -15.40
C LEU A 59 -6.43 10.00 -16.09
N GLY A 60 -6.32 9.26 -17.17
CA GLY A 60 -5.08 9.13 -17.97
C GLY A 60 -4.68 10.40 -18.73
N GLN A 61 -5.59 11.38 -18.84
CA GLN A 61 -5.31 12.62 -19.58
C GLN A 61 -4.43 13.59 -18.77
N ASN A 62 -3.48 14.25 -19.45
CA ASN A 62 -2.63 15.32 -18.88
C ASN A 62 -1.83 14.92 -17.62
N MET A 63 -1.34 13.71 -17.56
CA MET A 63 -0.56 13.20 -16.42
C MET A 63 0.94 13.47 -16.62
N ASP A 64 1.62 14.03 -15.61
CA ASP A 64 3.08 14.07 -15.56
C ASP A 64 3.64 12.66 -15.31
N SER A 65 4.12 12.00 -16.35
CA SER A 65 4.61 10.63 -16.29
C SER A 65 5.89 10.44 -15.48
N LEU A 66 6.60 11.51 -15.09
CA LEU A 66 7.78 11.41 -14.25
C LEU A 66 7.40 11.15 -12.79
N LYS A 67 6.41 11.89 -12.28
CA LYS A 67 5.99 11.82 -10.87
C LYS A 67 4.71 11.02 -10.66
N HIS A 68 3.84 10.93 -11.68
CA HIS A 68 2.52 10.34 -11.55
C HIS A 68 2.35 9.11 -12.43
N ASN A 69 1.70 8.11 -11.89
CA ASN A 69 1.36 6.86 -12.54
C ASN A 69 -0.11 6.52 -12.26
N GLN A 70 -0.64 5.54 -12.96
CA GLN A 70 -2.01 5.05 -12.80
C GLN A 70 -2.01 3.53 -12.80
N GLY A 71 -2.96 2.94 -12.10
CA GLY A 71 -3.13 1.51 -12.06
C GLY A 71 -4.58 1.09 -11.91
N LEU A 72 -4.78 -0.20 -11.76
CA LEU A 72 -6.05 -0.86 -11.62
C LEU A 72 -6.24 -1.28 -10.16
N CYS A 73 -7.41 -1.06 -9.60
CA CYS A 73 -7.76 -1.58 -8.28
C CYS A 73 -9.14 -2.22 -8.29
N PHE A 74 -9.22 -3.43 -7.78
CA PHE A 74 -10.46 -4.09 -7.38
C PHE A 74 -10.63 -3.93 -5.87
N HIS A 75 -11.81 -3.52 -5.41
CA HIS A 75 -12.00 -3.37 -3.97
C HIS A 75 -11.71 -4.70 -3.24
N SER A 76 -12.36 -5.77 -3.66
CA SER A 76 -12.18 -7.12 -3.11
C SER A 76 -12.93 -8.15 -3.97
N LEU A 77 -12.76 -9.43 -3.71
CA LEU A 77 -13.53 -10.51 -4.37
C LEU A 77 -15.04 -10.44 -4.06
N ARG A 78 -15.42 -9.75 -2.97
CA ARG A 78 -16.83 -9.49 -2.63
C ARG A 78 -17.46 -8.44 -3.54
N ALA A 79 -16.64 -7.49 -4.02
CA ALA A 79 -17.11 -6.29 -4.69
C ALA A 79 -17.11 -6.37 -6.21
N VAL A 80 -16.44 -7.36 -6.79
CA VAL A 80 -16.33 -7.54 -8.24
C VAL A 80 -16.55 -9.00 -8.64
N THR A 81 -17.11 -9.21 -9.81
CA THR A 81 -17.25 -10.56 -10.36
C THR A 81 -16.03 -10.96 -11.17
N LYS A 82 -15.82 -12.27 -11.38
CA LYS A 82 -14.77 -12.80 -12.27
C LYS A 82 -14.79 -12.14 -13.66
N SER A 83 -15.99 -12.05 -14.26
CA SER A 83 -16.15 -11.44 -15.58
C SER A 83 -15.72 -9.98 -15.62
N GLN A 84 -16.09 -9.18 -14.59
CA GLN A 84 -15.66 -7.78 -14.49
C GLN A 84 -14.15 -7.67 -14.36
N MET A 85 -13.51 -8.52 -13.53
CA MET A 85 -12.05 -8.54 -13.38
C MET A 85 -11.36 -8.85 -14.71
N GLN A 86 -11.78 -9.90 -15.39
CA GLN A 86 -11.19 -10.32 -16.68
C GLN A 86 -11.37 -9.25 -17.76
N THR A 87 -12.54 -8.62 -17.84
CA THR A 87 -12.80 -7.54 -18.81
C THR A 87 -11.95 -6.31 -18.49
N ALA A 88 -11.87 -5.87 -17.23
CA ALA A 88 -11.03 -4.74 -16.85
C ALA A 88 -9.55 -5.01 -17.14
N LEU A 89 -9.04 -6.18 -16.78
CA LEU A 89 -7.66 -6.59 -17.05
C LEU A 89 -7.32 -6.63 -18.55
N SER A 90 -8.26 -7.03 -19.40
CA SER A 90 -8.04 -7.07 -20.85
C SER A 90 -8.20 -5.70 -21.52
N SER A 91 -8.99 -4.80 -20.94
CA SER A 91 -9.31 -3.48 -21.51
C SER A 91 -8.29 -2.40 -21.15
N LEU A 92 -7.48 -2.61 -20.11
CA LEU A 92 -6.54 -1.62 -19.59
C LEU A 92 -5.08 -2.03 -19.86
N PRO A 93 -4.11 -1.08 -19.79
CA PRO A 93 -2.72 -1.38 -20.12
C PRO A 93 -2.14 -2.52 -19.28
N GLN A 94 -1.53 -3.50 -19.94
CA GLN A 94 -0.95 -4.68 -19.31
C GLN A 94 0.29 -4.38 -18.46
N THR A 95 0.80 -3.15 -18.52
CA THR A 95 1.93 -2.68 -17.70
C THR A 95 1.47 -2.02 -16.40
N TRP A 96 0.18 -1.78 -16.22
CA TRP A 96 -0.33 -1.14 -15.01
C TRP A 96 -0.26 -2.07 -13.81
N PRO A 97 0.03 -1.54 -12.60
CA PRO A 97 -0.09 -2.29 -11.37
C PRO A 97 -1.56 -2.59 -11.08
N VAL A 98 -1.81 -3.73 -10.44
CA VAL A 98 -3.16 -4.19 -10.07
C VAL A 98 -3.22 -4.43 -8.59
N HIS A 99 -4.13 -3.77 -7.90
CA HIS A 99 -4.31 -3.90 -6.45
C HIS A 99 -5.66 -4.54 -6.11
N ILE A 100 -5.69 -5.27 -4.99
CA ILE A 100 -6.93 -5.83 -4.43
C ILE A 100 -6.76 -6.07 -2.92
N HIS A 101 -7.76 -5.69 -2.10
CA HIS A 101 -7.84 -6.19 -0.73
C HIS A 101 -8.28 -7.65 -0.75
N ILE A 102 -7.59 -8.49 0.01
CA ILE A 102 -7.85 -9.93 -0.01
C ILE A 102 -7.52 -10.58 1.33
N ALA A 103 -8.40 -11.46 1.79
CA ALA A 103 -8.22 -12.24 3.01
C ALA A 103 -7.85 -11.37 4.24
N GLU A 104 -8.38 -10.14 4.29
CA GLU A 104 -8.11 -9.18 5.37
C GLU A 104 -8.66 -9.68 6.71
N GLN A 105 -9.90 -10.13 6.72
CA GLN A 105 -10.62 -10.57 7.92
C GLN A 105 -11.04 -12.04 7.81
N THR A 106 -11.13 -12.72 8.96
CA THR A 106 -11.56 -14.13 9.01
C THR A 106 -12.93 -14.33 8.37
N LYS A 107 -13.87 -13.39 8.58
CA LYS A 107 -15.20 -13.45 7.95
C LYS A 107 -15.14 -13.46 6.43
N GLU A 108 -14.25 -12.70 5.82
CA GLU A 108 -14.07 -12.72 4.36
C GLU A 108 -13.62 -14.09 3.87
N VAL A 109 -12.69 -14.73 4.60
CA VAL A 109 -12.22 -16.08 4.27
C VAL A 109 -13.34 -17.09 4.37
N ASP A 110 -14.10 -17.06 5.48
CA ASP A 110 -15.21 -18.00 5.72
C ASP A 110 -16.32 -17.82 4.67
N ASP A 111 -16.70 -16.59 4.35
CA ASP A 111 -17.71 -16.28 3.33
C ASP A 111 -17.24 -16.71 1.93
N CYS A 112 -15.96 -16.57 1.61
CA CYS A 112 -15.39 -17.01 0.33
C CYS A 112 -15.43 -18.54 0.20
N ILE A 113 -15.06 -19.26 1.25
CA ILE A 113 -15.13 -20.72 1.29
C ILE A 113 -16.58 -21.18 1.16
N ALA A 114 -17.50 -20.55 1.89
CA ALA A 114 -18.92 -20.90 1.82
C ALA A 114 -19.52 -20.68 0.42
N TRP A 115 -19.07 -19.64 -0.29
CA TRP A 115 -19.54 -19.31 -1.63
C TRP A 115 -18.89 -20.18 -2.72
N SER A 116 -17.57 -20.36 -2.69
CA SER A 116 -16.81 -20.93 -3.81
C SER A 116 -16.19 -22.30 -3.52
N GLY A 117 -16.15 -22.71 -2.25
CA GLY A 117 -15.38 -23.89 -1.81
C GLY A 117 -13.87 -23.67 -1.74
N GLN A 118 -13.37 -22.45 -2.00
CA GLN A 118 -11.95 -22.10 -2.03
C GLN A 118 -11.67 -20.91 -1.09
N ARG A 119 -10.43 -20.81 -0.61
CA ARG A 119 -9.94 -19.64 0.11
C ARG A 119 -9.71 -18.47 -0.87
N PRO A 120 -9.69 -17.21 -0.40
CA PRO A 120 -9.64 -16.05 -1.29
C PRO A 120 -8.48 -16.02 -2.27
N VAL A 121 -7.24 -16.27 -1.82
CA VAL A 121 -6.06 -16.25 -2.69
C VAL A 121 -6.05 -17.46 -3.64
N GLU A 122 -6.49 -18.64 -3.17
CA GLU A 122 -6.67 -19.82 -4.02
C GLU A 122 -7.67 -19.54 -5.13
N TRP A 123 -8.83 -18.95 -4.79
CA TRP A 123 -9.86 -18.60 -5.76
C TRP A 123 -9.32 -17.60 -6.80
N LEU A 124 -8.65 -16.55 -6.35
CA LEU A 124 -8.08 -15.55 -7.24
C LEU A 124 -7.06 -16.18 -8.21
N ALA A 125 -6.18 -17.04 -7.70
CA ALA A 125 -5.18 -17.74 -8.51
C ALA A 125 -5.81 -18.66 -9.56
N ASN A 126 -6.82 -19.44 -9.17
CA ASN A 126 -7.45 -20.45 -10.03
C ASN A 126 -8.39 -19.86 -11.07
N GLU A 127 -9.11 -18.79 -10.70
CA GLU A 127 -10.23 -18.28 -11.51
C GLU A 127 -9.85 -17.08 -12.39
N VAL A 128 -8.90 -16.26 -11.94
CA VAL A 128 -8.46 -15.04 -12.63
C VAL A 128 -6.99 -15.12 -13.01
N GLY A 129 -6.15 -15.60 -12.11
CA GLY A 129 -4.70 -15.54 -12.18
C GLY A 129 -4.16 -14.18 -11.72
N PHE A 130 -2.97 -14.19 -11.16
CA PHE A 130 -2.23 -12.97 -10.82
C PHE A 130 -0.73 -13.17 -10.97
N ASP A 131 0.00 -12.09 -11.15
CA ASP A 131 1.43 -12.07 -11.49
C ASP A 131 2.19 -10.99 -10.72
N ALA A 132 3.44 -10.76 -11.11
CA ALA A 132 4.37 -9.84 -10.46
C ALA A 132 3.92 -8.37 -10.42
N ARG A 133 2.92 -7.95 -11.18
CA ARG A 133 2.35 -6.59 -11.16
C ARG A 133 1.20 -6.42 -10.16
N TRP A 134 0.77 -7.52 -9.50
CA TRP A 134 -0.28 -7.45 -8.49
C TRP A 134 0.26 -7.08 -7.11
N CYS A 135 -0.58 -6.35 -6.38
CA CYS A 135 -0.42 -6.08 -4.97
C CYS A 135 -1.65 -6.61 -4.22
N LEU A 136 -1.43 -7.62 -3.41
CA LEU A 136 -2.43 -8.25 -2.57
C LEU A 136 -2.41 -7.55 -1.21
N ILE A 137 -3.39 -6.66 -0.97
CA ILE A 137 -3.43 -5.83 0.23
C ILE A 137 -3.91 -6.66 1.41
N HIS A 138 -3.24 -6.53 2.55
CA HIS A 138 -3.36 -7.28 3.80
C HIS A 138 -2.95 -8.75 3.68
N ALA A 139 -3.73 -9.55 2.98
CA ALA A 139 -3.57 -11.01 2.92
C ALA A 139 -3.40 -11.66 4.31
N THR A 140 -4.00 -11.06 5.35
CA THR A 140 -3.76 -11.36 6.78
C THR A 140 -3.98 -12.83 7.11
N HIS A 141 -5.06 -13.41 6.59
CA HIS A 141 -5.52 -14.75 6.91
C HIS A 141 -5.26 -15.75 5.77
N VAL A 142 -4.01 -15.86 5.34
CA VAL A 142 -3.59 -16.84 4.31
C VAL A 142 -3.11 -18.16 4.93
N SER A 143 -3.33 -19.25 4.21
CA SER A 143 -2.75 -20.56 4.51
C SER A 143 -1.31 -20.65 4.01
N GLN A 144 -0.56 -21.66 4.45
CA GLN A 144 0.79 -21.94 3.96
C GLN A 144 0.82 -22.18 2.43
N GLN A 145 -0.24 -22.80 1.89
CA GLN A 145 -0.39 -22.98 0.45
C GLN A 145 -0.60 -21.66 -0.27
N GLU A 146 -1.42 -20.76 0.28
CA GLU A 146 -1.64 -19.43 -0.28
C GLU A 146 -0.37 -18.57 -0.22
N VAL A 147 0.41 -18.65 0.88
CA VAL A 147 1.74 -17.99 0.96
C VAL A 147 2.64 -18.47 -0.18
N LYS A 148 2.65 -19.78 -0.48
CA LYS A 148 3.43 -20.32 -1.59
C LYS A 148 2.95 -19.82 -2.94
N ILE A 149 1.64 -19.77 -3.18
CA ILE A 149 1.06 -19.24 -4.41
C ILE A 149 1.48 -17.77 -4.61
N ILE A 150 1.41 -16.96 -3.56
CA ILE A 150 1.83 -15.55 -3.60
C ILE A 150 3.32 -15.44 -3.92
N ALA A 151 4.17 -16.19 -3.23
CA ALA A 151 5.62 -16.16 -3.45
C ALA A 151 5.99 -16.59 -4.88
N ASP A 152 5.40 -17.68 -5.38
CA ASP A 152 5.65 -18.19 -6.73
C ASP A 152 5.22 -17.20 -7.82
N SER A 153 4.12 -16.47 -7.63
CA SER A 153 3.61 -15.45 -8.56
C SER A 153 4.47 -14.18 -8.61
N GLN A 154 5.30 -13.97 -7.60
CA GLN A 154 6.03 -12.71 -7.37
C GLN A 154 5.12 -11.49 -7.23
N ALA A 155 3.84 -11.66 -6.87
CA ALA A 155 2.98 -10.58 -6.43
C ALA A 155 3.52 -9.95 -5.14
N VAL A 156 3.23 -8.68 -4.92
CA VAL A 156 3.60 -7.99 -3.68
C VAL A 156 2.49 -8.17 -2.65
N VAL A 157 2.83 -8.47 -1.41
CA VAL A 157 1.88 -8.34 -0.29
C VAL A 157 1.98 -6.92 0.25
N GLY A 158 0.88 -6.18 0.18
CA GLY A 158 0.77 -4.81 0.71
C GLY A 158 0.31 -4.84 2.17
N LEU A 159 1.22 -4.74 3.11
CA LEU A 159 0.92 -4.79 4.54
C LEU A 159 0.60 -3.39 5.08
N CYS A 160 -0.40 -3.32 5.95
CA CYS A 160 -0.85 -2.07 6.56
C CYS A 160 -0.90 -2.22 8.09
N PRO A 161 0.27 -2.39 8.76
CA PRO A 161 0.34 -2.79 10.16
C PRO A 161 -0.46 -1.91 11.12
N SER A 162 -0.48 -0.59 10.93
CA SER A 162 -1.25 0.31 11.78
C SER A 162 -2.77 0.15 11.59
N THR A 163 -3.24 -0.06 10.37
CA THR A 163 -4.66 -0.33 10.07
C THR A 163 -5.06 -1.71 10.58
N GLU A 164 -4.29 -2.74 10.30
CA GLU A 164 -4.52 -4.11 10.75
C GLU A 164 -4.59 -4.20 12.29
N ALA A 165 -3.74 -3.44 12.98
CA ALA A 165 -3.79 -3.32 14.45
C ALA A 165 -5.02 -2.53 14.93
N ASN A 166 -5.39 -1.44 14.25
CA ASN A 166 -6.53 -0.60 14.62
C ASN A 166 -7.87 -1.33 14.43
N LEU A 167 -8.00 -2.11 13.36
CA LEU A 167 -9.18 -2.93 13.07
C LEU A 167 -9.20 -4.26 13.82
N GLY A 168 -8.04 -4.71 14.34
CA GLY A 168 -7.92 -6.01 15.00
C GLY A 168 -7.95 -7.18 14.03
N ASP A 169 -7.48 -6.99 12.80
CA ASP A 169 -7.56 -7.98 11.73
C ASP A 169 -6.68 -9.20 12.00
N GLY A 170 -5.45 -8.97 12.47
CA GLY A 170 -4.52 -10.05 12.76
C GLY A 170 -3.09 -9.76 12.32
N ILE A 171 -2.28 -10.80 12.17
CA ILE A 171 -0.85 -10.70 11.83
C ILE A 171 -0.55 -11.60 10.64
N PHE A 172 -0.19 -11.01 9.50
CA PHE A 172 0.23 -11.73 8.31
C PHE A 172 1.50 -12.56 8.58
N PRO A 173 1.64 -13.81 8.06
CA PRO A 173 2.80 -14.68 8.27
C PRO A 173 4.00 -14.28 7.40
N ILE A 174 4.56 -13.09 7.63
CA ILE A 174 5.63 -12.52 6.79
C ILE A 174 6.91 -13.36 6.80
N THR A 175 7.23 -14.02 7.91
CA THR A 175 8.41 -14.89 8.01
C THR A 175 8.33 -16.05 7.02
N ASP A 176 7.13 -16.59 6.79
CA ASP A 176 6.90 -17.67 5.85
C ASP A 176 7.00 -17.19 4.41
N LEU A 177 6.50 -15.97 4.14
CA LEU A 177 6.62 -15.33 2.84
C LEU A 177 8.09 -15.08 2.46
N ILE A 178 8.89 -14.54 3.40
CA ILE A 178 10.33 -14.29 3.21
C ILE A 178 11.07 -15.60 2.95
N ALA A 179 10.77 -16.65 3.71
CA ALA A 179 11.39 -17.95 3.55
C ALA A 179 11.13 -18.57 2.17
N GLN A 180 10.07 -18.17 1.50
CA GLN A 180 9.71 -18.61 0.16
C GLN A 180 10.11 -17.60 -0.95
N GLY A 181 10.87 -16.55 -0.61
CA GLY A 181 11.33 -15.54 -1.56
C GLY A 181 10.23 -14.61 -2.08
N GLY A 182 9.13 -14.48 -1.34
CA GLY A 182 8.05 -13.57 -1.70
C GLY A 182 8.37 -12.11 -1.38
N ARG A 183 7.57 -11.19 -1.91
CA ARG A 183 7.78 -9.75 -1.83
C ARG A 183 6.70 -9.08 -1.00
N PHE A 184 7.07 -8.02 -0.29
CA PHE A 184 6.12 -7.20 0.47
C PHE A 184 6.48 -5.71 0.40
N GLY A 185 5.47 -4.86 0.59
CA GLY A 185 5.58 -3.44 0.84
C GLY A 185 4.74 -3.05 2.05
N VAL A 186 4.86 -1.82 2.53
CA VAL A 186 4.04 -1.30 3.63
C VAL A 186 3.35 -0.01 3.24
N GLY A 187 2.16 0.21 3.80
CA GLY A 187 1.38 1.44 3.67
C GLY A 187 0.58 1.71 4.93
N SER A 188 0.13 2.95 5.11
CA SER A 188 -0.68 3.35 6.26
C SER A 188 -2.18 3.10 6.07
N ASP A 189 -2.62 2.86 4.85
CA ASP A 189 -4.01 2.58 4.45
C ASP A 189 -5.01 3.61 5.01
N SER A 190 -5.66 3.36 6.14
CA SER A 190 -6.70 4.22 6.72
C SER A 190 -6.21 5.58 7.26
N HIS A 191 -4.92 5.87 7.20
CA HIS A 191 -4.28 7.10 7.69
C HIS A 191 -4.53 7.41 9.19
N VAL A 192 -4.80 6.41 9.99
CA VAL A 192 -4.87 6.55 11.47
C VAL A 192 -3.52 7.01 12.02
N CYS A 193 -2.44 6.46 11.45
CA CYS A 193 -1.07 6.91 11.67
C CYS A 193 -0.33 6.93 10.33
N VAL A 194 0.33 8.04 10.00
CA VAL A 194 1.13 8.16 8.77
C VAL A 194 2.60 8.29 9.15
N SER A 195 3.24 7.16 9.45
CA SER A 195 4.64 7.10 9.88
C SER A 195 5.30 5.82 9.38
N VAL A 196 6.29 5.96 8.51
CA VAL A 196 7.08 4.81 8.02
C VAL A 196 7.71 4.02 9.16
N ALA A 197 8.29 4.71 10.16
CA ALA A 197 8.91 4.04 11.31
C ALA A 197 7.90 3.26 12.16
N GLU A 198 6.68 3.77 12.28
CA GLU A 198 5.59 3.09 13.01
C GLU A 198 5.14 1.83 12.28
N GLU A 199 4.89 1.91 10.98
CA GLU A 199 4.53 0.75 10.17
C GLU A 199 5.59 -0.36 10.26
N LEU A 200 6.87 -0.01 10.06
CA LEU A 200 7.97 -0.98 10.14
C LEU A 200 8.14 -1.55 11.55
N ARG A 201 7.94 -0.74 12.59
CA ARG A 201 8.01 -1.16 13.99
C ARG A 201 6.88 -2.14 14.33
N LEU A 202 5.64 -1.82 13.95
CA LEU A 202 4.48 -2.69 14.18
C LEU A 202 4.62 -4.00 13.42
N LEU A 203 5.10 -3.96 12.17
CA LEU A 203 5.38 -5.16 11.38
C LEU A 203 6.29 -6.13 12.13
N GLU A 204 7.42 -5.67 12.62
CA GLU A 204 8.38 -6.51 13.36
C GLU A 204 7.84 -6.91 14.75
N TYR A 205 7.24 -5.98 15.50
CA TYR A 205 6.74 -6.25 16.85
C TYR A 205 5.56 -7.23 16.84
N GLY A 206 4.67 -7.15 15.85
CA GLY A 206 3.61 -8.12 15.66
C GLY A 206 4.16 -9.56 15.53
N GLN A 207 5.20 -9.73 14.70
CA GLN A 207 5.85 -11.04 14.56
C GLN A 207 6.53 -11.50 15.85
N ARG A 208 7.23 -10.59 16.56
CA ARG A 208 7.88 -10.93 17.84
C ARG A 208 6.87 -11.42 18.87
N LEU A 209 5.74 -10.74 19.00
CA LEU A 209 4.69 -11.09 19.95
C LEU A 209 4.02 -12.42 19.59
N ARG A 210 3.71 -12.63 18.31
CA ARG A 210 3.13 -13.87 17.81
C ARG A 210 4.04 -15.06 18.08
N ASP A 211 5.33 -14.93 17.75
CA ASP A 211 6.29 -16.04 17.76
C ASP A 211 7.03 -16.15 19.09
N GLN A 212 6.88 -15.18 20.00
CA GLN A 212 7.60 -15.09 21.29
C GLN A 212 9.12 -15.14 21.12
N GLN A 213 9.62 -14.51 20.05
CA GLN A 213 11.03 -14.48 19.68
C GLN A 213 11.45 -13.08 19.26
N ARG A 214 12.75 -12.76 19.40
CA ARG A 214 13.33 -11.51 18.89
C ARG A 214 13.75 -11.65 17.43
N ASN A 215 13.82 -10.49 16.73
CA ASN A 215 14.40 -10.40 15.39
C ASN A 215 13.76 -11.39 14.42
N ARG A 216 12.53 -11.11 14.01
CA ARG A 216 11.75 -12.04 13.17
C ARG A 216 11.85 -11.72 11.68
N VAL A 217 11.78 -10.44 11.32
CA VAL A 217 11.73 -9.99 9.91
C VAL A 217 13.14 -9.61 9.44
N TYR A 218 13.88 -10.59 8.94
CA TYR A 218 15.25 -10.44 8.42
C TYR A 218 15.57 -11.57 7.44
N SER A 219 16.70 -11.49 6.75
CA SER A 219 17.29 -12.62 6.00
C SER A 219 18.69 -12.94 6.50
N ASN A 220 19.19 -14.14 6.16
CA ASN A 220 20.55 -14.53 6.53
C ASN A 220 21.62 -13.61 5.91
N ASP A 221 21.36 -13.09 4.70
CA ASP A 221 22.27 -12.17 4.01
C ASP A 221 22.18 -10.75 4.56
N GLN A 222 21.08 -10.39 5.19
CA GLN A 222 20.86 -9.09 5.84
C GLN A 222 20.22 -9.27 7.22
N PRO A 223 21.04 -9.55 8.24
CA PRO A 223 20.54 -9.87 9.59
C PRO A 223 20.10 -8.64 10.41
N SER A 224 20.36 -7.41 9.92
CA SER A 224 19.87 -6.17 10.51
C SER A 224 18.39 -6.01 10.21
N VAL A 225 17.53 -6.18 11.20
CA VAL A 225 16.06 -6.11 11.04
C VAL A 225 15.63 -4.79 10.44
N GLY A 226 16.07 -3.65 10.98
CA GLY A 226 15.67 -2.32 10.47
C GLY A 226 16.07 -2.11 9.01
N ASP A 227 17.31 -2.44 8.65
CA ASP A 227 17.78 -2.31 7.27
C ASP A 227 17.01 -3.23 6.33
N PHE A 228 16.80 -4.49 6.74
CA PHE A 228 16.08 -5.46 5.93
C PHE A 228 14.64 -5.03 5.66
N ILE A 229 13.87 -4.71 6.71
CA ILE A 229 12.46 -4.34 6.54
C ILE A 229 12.30 -3.03 5.75
N TYR A 230 13.17 -2.04 5.98
CA TYR A 230 13.14 -0.77 5.24
C TYR A 230 13.42 -0.97 3.75
N GLN A 231 14.53 -1.63 3.42
CA GLN A 231 14.95 -1.82 2.03
C GLN A 231 13.97 -2.74 1.28
N THR A 232 13.53 -3.83 1.89
CA THR A 232 12.60 -4.78 1.26
C THR A 232 11.23 -4.14 1.04
N SER A 233 10.73 -3.37 2.03
CA SER A 233 9.47 -2.62 1.87
C SER A 233 9.56 -1.57 0.77
N ALA A 234 10.68 -0.85 0.64
CA ALA A 234 10.88 0.12 -0.44
C ALA A 234 10.91 -0.54 -1.82
N VAL A 235 11.58 -1.69 -1.95
CA VAL A 235 11.59 -2.47 -3.21
C VAL A 235 10.20 -3.00 -3.55
N GLY A 236 9.48 -3.55 -2.55
CA GLY A 236 8.11 -4.02 -2.73
C GLY A 236 7.16 -2.89 -3.08
N GLY A 237 7.26 -1.74 -2.40
CA GLY A 237 6.45 -0.56 -2.70
C GLY A 237 6.69 -0.02 -4.12
N ASN A 238 7.94 0.03 -4.57
CA ASN A 238 8.28 0.37 -5.95
C ASN A 238 7.60 -0.58 -6.95
N ALA A 239 7.63 -1.88 -6.69
CA ALA A 239 6.99 -2.87 -7.55
C ALA A 239 5.46 -2.74 -7.53
N ALA A 240 4.85 -2.58 -6.35
CA ALA A 240 3.41 -2.40 -6.19
C ALA A 240 2.90 -1.14 -6.92
N CYS A 241 3.68 -0.07 -6.95
CA CYS A 241 3.34 1.18 -7.63
C CYS A 241 3.80 1.23 -9.09
N ASN A 242 4.50 0.20 -9.59
CA ASN A 242 5.16 0.19 -10.91
C ASN A 242 6.04 1.43 -11.14
N ILE A 243 6.88 1.74 -10.16
CA ILE A 243 7.85 2.85 -10.21
C ILE A 243 9.27 2.34 -9.99
N ASN A 244 10.25 3.15 -10.41
CA ASN A 244 11.66 2.86 -10.19
C ASN A 244 12.31 4.06 -9.51
N THR A 245 12.39 4.03 -8.18
CA THR A 245 12.93 5.14 -7.37
C THR A 245 14.12 4.70 -6.52
N GLY A 246 14.91 5.67 -6.06
CA GLY A 246 16.00 5.47 -5.14
C GLY A 246 17.34 6.03 -5.63
N LEU A 247 18.38 5.91 -4.78
CA LEU A 247 19.73 6.44 -5.06
C LEU A 247 20.55 5.46 -5.91
N ARG A 248 20.15 5.29 -7.16
CA ARG A 248 20.87 4.48 -8.16
C ARG A 248 20.73 5.04 -9.55
N VAL A 249 21.72 4.77 -10.42
CA VAL A 249 21.69 5.23 -11.82
C VAL A 249 20.47 4.65 -12.55
N GLY A 250 19.73 5.53 -13.25
CA GLY A 250 18.53 5.17 -14.00
C GLY A 250 17.23 5.10 -13.17
N ALA A 251 17.29 5.33 -11.86
CA ALA A 251 16.10 5.48 -11.02
C ALA A 251 15.69 6.96 -10.88
N ARG A 252 14.41 7.22 -10.62
CA ARG A 252 13.94 8.53 -10.19
C ARG A 252 14.55 8.85 -8.82
N ALA A 253 15.14 10.02 -8.67
CA ALA A 253 15.87 10.42 -7.47
C ALA A 253 14.90 10.81 -6.33
N ASP A 254 14.27 9.82 -5.72
CA ASP A 254 13.47 9.98 -4.50
C ASP A 254 14.30 9.50 -3.32
N PHE A 255 14.56 10.40 -2.37
CA PHE A 255 15.33 10.10 -1.16
C PHE A 255 15.03 11.06 -0.03
N ILE A 256 15.40 10.66 1.17
CA ILE A 256 15.29 11.48 2.39
C ILE A 256 16.65 11.65 3.04
N THR A 257 16.78 12.71 3.84
CA THR A 257 17.86 12.84 4.82
C THR A 257 17.30 12.80 6.24
N LEU A 258 18.10 12.29 7.18
CA LEU A 258 17.73 12.26 8.59
C LEU A 258 18.47 13.34 9.37
N ASP A 259 17.81 13.91 10.37
CA ASP A 259 18.42 14.89 11.29
C ASP A 259 19.38 14.18 12.26
N THR A 260 20.67 14.32 12.00
CA THR A 260 21.73 13.74 12.82
C THR A 260 22.04 14.58 14.08
N SER A 261 21.34 15.68 14.35
CA SER A 261 21.44 16.39 15.63
C SER A 261 20.80 15.62 16.79
N HIS A 262 19.87 14.71 16.48
CA HIS A 262 19.27 13.84 17.48
C HIS A 262 20.32 12.91 18.11
N PRO A 263 20.45 12.84 19.47
CA PRO A 263 21.54 12.11 20.14
C PRO A 263 21.70 10.65 19.71
N LEU A 264 20.59 9.95 19.47
CA LEU A 264 20.61 8.55 19.02
C LEU A 264 21.13 8.41 17.58
N LEU A 265 20.91 9.39 16.72
CA LEU A 265 21.41 9.39 15.33
C LEU A 265 22.83 9.92 15.25
N ALA A 266 23.16 10.98 16.01
CA ALA A 266 24.50 11.57 16.07
C ALA A 266 25.59 10.56 16.46
N SER A 267 25.26 9.63 17.33
CA SER A 267 26.18 8.58 17.81
C SER A 267 26.08 7.27 17.02
N ALA A 268 25.22 7.21 15.99
CA ALA A 268 24.99 5.99 15.22
C ALA A 268 26.10 5.77 14.19
N LYS A 269 26.53 4.54 14.04
CA LYS A 269 27.24 4.10 12.84
C LYS A 269 26.24 3.93 11.69
N PRO A 270 26.66 4.02 10.43
CA PRO A 270 25.76 3.89 9.27
C PRO A 270 24.84 2.68 9.34
N GLU A 271 25.37 1.52 9.71
CA GLU A 271 24.65 0.24 9.84
C GLU A 271 23.66 0.20 11.02
N GLN A 272 23.61 1.22 11.86
CA GLN A 272 22.70 1.33 13.01
C GLN A 272 21.58 2.36 12.79
N LEU A 273 21.70 3.20 11.77
CA LEU A 273 20.81 4.36 11.58
C LEU A 273 19.35 3.95 11.45
N ILE A 274 19.04 3.00 10.57
CA ILE A 274 17.67 2.58 10.31
C ILE A 274 17.07 1.85 11.52
N ASN A 275 17.86 1.01 12.21
CA ASN A 275 17.39 0.37 13.45
C ASN A 275 17.07 1.42 14.53
N ARG A 276 17.92 2.42 14.70
CA ARG A 276 17.68 3.49 15.70
C ARG A 276 16.50 4.35 15.33
N TRP A 277 16.34 4.70 14.06
CA TRP A 277 15.16 5.40 13.58
C TRP A 277 13.89 4.57 13.84
N THR A 278 13.86 3.33 13.39
CA THR A 278 12.66 2.48 13.48
C THR A 278 12.29 2.14 14.92
N PHE A 279 13.26 1.75 15.76
CA PHE A 279 12.98 1.17 17.09
C PHE A 279 13.30 2.07 18.26
N GLY A 280 14.06 3.13 18.09
CA GLY A 280 14.59 3.95 19.19
C GLY A 280 14.07 5.37 19.24
N ILE A 281 13.38 5.86 18.20
CA ILE A 281 12.93 7.26 18.08
C ILE A 281 11.41 7.30 17.93
N ASN A 282 10.75 8.22 18.66
CA ASN A 282 9.30 8.36 18.66
C ASN A 282 8.79 9.61 17.90
N HIS A 283 9.68 10.47 17.42
CA HIS A 283 9.33 11.58 16.54
C HIS A 283 9.91 11.33 15.14
N ASN A 284 9.44 12.08 14.16
CA ASN A 284 9.93 11.98 12.79
C ASN A 284 11.28 12.71 12.65
N PRO A 285 12.41 12.01 12.45
CA PRO A 285 13.71 12.63 12.25
C PRO A 285 14.02 12.97 10.78
N VAL A 286 13.05 12.82 9.88
CA VAL A 286 13.25 13.19 8.46
C VAL A 286 13.42 14.70 8.37
N ARG A 287 14.56 15.11 7.84
CA ARG A 287 14.94 16.51 7.69
C ARG A 287 14.59 17.06 6.33
N ASP A 288 15.03 16.36 5.29
CA ASP A 288 14.81 16.80 3.91
C ASP A 288 14.19 15.66 3.10
N VAL A 289 13.29 16.00 2.19
CA VAL A 289 12.68 15.05 1.25
C VAL A 289 12.90 15.54 -0.17
N PHE A 290 13.37 14.66 -1.02
CA PHE A 290 13.57 14.90 -2.45
C PHE A 290 12.70 13.95 -3.27
N VAL A 291 11.99 14.49 -4.24
CA VAL A 291 11.16 13.75 -5.20
C VAL A 291 11.57 14.11 -6.61
N ALA A 292 11.97 13.14 -7.40
CA ALA A 292 12.53 13.34 -8.73
C ALA A 292 13.73 14.33 -8.75
N GLY A 293 14.51 14.37 -7.66
CA GLY A 293 15.63 15.28 -7.47
C GLY A 293 15.26 16.69 -7.00
N GLU A 294 13.99 17.02 -6.88
CA GLU A 294 13.49 18.29 -6.35
C GLU A 294 13.28 18.20 -4.83
N GLN A 295 13.77 19.18 -4.08
CA GLN A 295 13.57 19.25 -2.63
C GLN A 295 12.16 19.75 -2.32
N VAL A 296 11.31 18.90 -1.75
CA VAL A 296 9.92 19.22 -1.38
C VAL A 296 9.75 19.49 0.12
N VAL A 297 10.64 18.97 0.96
CA VAL A 297 10.74 19.29 2.38
C VAL A 297 12.16 19.72 2.70
N ALA A 298 12.31 20.83 3.40
CA ALA A 298 13.60 21.38 3.84
C ALA A 298 13.59 21.61 5.35
N ALA A 299 14.61 21.13 6.06
CA ALA A 299 14.76 21.27 7.51
C ALA A 299 13.49 20.83 8.31
N GLY A 300 12.81 19.80 7.85
CA GLY A 300 11.61 19.23 8.47
C GLY A 300 10.31 19.96 8.13
N CYS A 301 10.34 21.00 7.29
CA CYS A 301 9.15 21.81 6.95
C CYS A 301 8.85 21.74 5.46
N HIS A 302 7.57 21.58 5.13
CA HIS A 302 7.03 21.75 3.79
C HIS A 302 6.51 23.18 3.60
N ASN A 303 6.71 23.79 2.42
CA ASN A 303 6.33 25.18 2.16
C ASN A 303 4.80 25.44 2.26
N LEU A 304 3.97 24.42 2.12
CA LEU A 304 2.49 24.50 2.26
C LEU A 304 2.00 24.07 3.63
N GLU A 305 2.83 23.69 4.58
CA GLU A 305 2.45 23.04 5.85
C GLU A 305 1.43 23.86 6.64
N ASP A 306 1.71 25.15 6.87
CA ASP A 306 0.82 26.02 7.64
C ASP A 306 -0.52 26.23 6.94
N ALA A 307 -0.50 26.46 5.62
CA ALA A 307 -1.72 26.67 4.83
C ALA A 307 -2.57 25.41 4.76
N ALA A 308 -1.95 24.25 4.52
CA ALA A 308 -2.64 22.96 4.47
C ALA A 308 -3.22 22.59 5.85
N SER A 309 -2.49 22.80 6.93
CA SER A 309 -2.95 22.56 8.29
C SER A 309 -4.15 23.42 8.64
N ALA A 310 -4.12 24.72 8.32
CA ALA A 310 -5.24 25.63 8.57
C ALA A 310 -6.49 25.22 7.75
N ALA A 311 -6.30 24.84 6.47
CA ALA A 311 -7.38 24.38 5.61
C ALA A 311 -8.00 23.07 6.14
N LEU A 312 -7.18 22.11 6.56
CA LEU A 312 -7.64 20.84 7.15
C LEU A 312 -8.48 21.09 8.40
N VAL A 313 -8.00 21.92 9.33
CA VAL A 313 -8.75 22.27 10.55
C VAL A 313 -10.12 22.88 10.23
N LYS A 314 -10.17 23.77 9.22
CA LYS A 314 -11.44 24.35 8.76
C LYS A 314 -12.39 23.28 8.22
N SER A 315 -11.91 22.45 7.29
CA SER A 315 -12.71 21.39 6.68
C SER A 315 -13.23 20.37 7.69
N LEU A 316 -12.39 19.97 8.67
CA LEU A 316 -12.82 19.05 9.72
C LEU A 316 -13.91 19.67 10.62
N LYS A 317 -13.83 20.96 10.96
CA LYS A 317 -14.88 21.64 11.71
C LYS A 317 -16.19 21.71 10.94
N GLU A 318 -16.16 21.93 9.63
CA GLU A 318 -17.35 21.95 8.76
C GLU A 318 -17.98 20.56 8.62
N LEU A 319 -17.16 19.50 8.52
CA LEU A 319 -17.62 18.11 8.39
C LEU A 319 -18.21 17.53 9.67
N LEU A 320 -17.74 17.99 10.83
CA LEU A 320 -18.14 17.48 12.14
C LEU A 320 -19.21 18.34 12.84
N ALA A 321 -19.61 19.46 12.25
CA ALA A 321 -20.68 20.34 12.74
C ALA A 321 -22.07 19.81 12.35
#